data_5e44e06d04faac2aeccbd02b5ebfd57c
#
_entry.id   5e44e06d04faac2aeccbd02b5ebfd57c
#
_cell.length_a   1.000
_cell.length_b   1.000
_cell.length_c   1.000
_cell.angle_alpha   90.00
_cell.angle_beta   90.00
_cell.angle_gamma   90.00
#
_symmetry.space_group_name_H-M   'P 1'
#
loop_
_entity.id
_entity.type
_entity.pdbx_description
1 polymer ?
#
loop_
_entity_poly.entity_id
_entity_poly.type
_entity_poly.pdbx_seq_one_letter_code
_entity_poly.pdbx_strand_id
1 'polypeptide(L)'
;MVPTTTAYPKLLEPLDLGFIILKNRVLMGSMHTMLEDIDGGIPRLAAFYAKRAKGQVGLIVTGGVSPNKQGLALPVGHPLDNEDEAEKHKQITKAVHDEGGKICMQILHVGRYGYTPENVSASNTKAPISPFPARELTGDEVEQTIKDYVHCAKMAQFANYDGVEVMGSEGYLINQFISKKTNLRTDEWGGGYENRIKFPLEIIRRTREAVGDNFIIIYRLSMLDLVEGGSTWEDVVQLAKAIEAAGATIINTGIGWHESRVPTIGTVVPKAGFAWVTKKMMGEVNIPLITTNRINMPDVAEKVLAEGNADMVSMARPFLADPDLVLKSIEGRPEEINTCIACNQACLDHTFTMQVSSCIVNPRACHETILVHEPAQLKKKIAVVGAGPAGLEAATVAAKRGHSVVLFEEKHEIGGQFNMAKVIPGKEEYSQTIRYYDSMLKKYGVELRLNTRAEEATLIAEAYDEIILATGVTPRTLDIDGFNHPKVMDYVDVLYKKKTVGNKVAIIAVSYTHLTLPTKRI
;
A
#
# COMPACT_ATOMS: atom_id res chain seq x y z
N MET A 1 -2.65 16.30 24.84
CA MET A 1 -2.10 15.36 25.85
C MET A 1 -2.52 13.97 25.43
N VAL A 2 -1.57 13.08 25.10
CA VAL A 2 -1.83 11.66 24.87
C VAL A 2 -2.24 11.06 26.21
N PRO A 3 -3.31 10.23 26.28
CA PRO A 3 -3.67 9.54 27.52
C PRO A 3 -2.46 8.76 28.04
N THR A 4 -2.20 8.83 29.35
CA THR A 4 -1.02 8.26 30.02
C THR A 4 -0.95 6.72 30.01
N THR A 5 -1.87 6.03 29.31
CA THR A 5 -1.92 4.57 29.14
C THR A 5 -2.42 4.20 27.74
N THR A 6 -1.58 4.48 26.73
CA THR A 6 -1.86 3.96 25.38
C THR A 6 -1.35 2.53 25.23
N ALA A 7 -2.10 1.69 24.51
CA ALA A 7 -1.67 0.34 24.14
C ALA A 7 -0.48 0.31 23.18
N TYR A 8 -0.14 1.48 22.57
CA TYR A 8 0.88 1.60 21.51
C TYR A 8 1.86 2.75 21.81
N PRO A 9 2.60 2.70 22.97
CA PRO A 9 3.42 3.82 23.42
C PRO A 9 4.57 4.15 22.46
N LYS A 10 5.17 3.15 21.79
CA LYS A 10 6.27 3.38 20.83
C LYS A 10 5.76 3.89 19.48
N LEU A 11 4.64 3.36 19.00
CA LEU A 11 4.03 3.78 17.74
C LEU A 11 3.58 5.24 17.78
N LEU A 12 3.00 5.67 18.91
CA LEU A 12 2.41 7.00 19.11
C LEU A 12 3.39 8.02 19.70
N GLU A 13 4.63 7.62 19.97
CA GLU A 13 5.69 8.52 20.44
C GLU A 13 6.08 9.49 19.32
N PRO A 14 6.19 10.81 19.60
CA PRO A 14 6.72 11.76 18.63
C PRO A 14 8.14 11.43 18.21
N LEU A 15 8.52 11.83 16.99
CA LEU A 15 9.89 11.79 16.50
C LEU A 15 10.38 13.21 16.20
N ASP A 16 11.43 13.63 16.90
CA ASP A 16 12.10 14.90 16.69
C ASP A 16 13.22 14.74 15.63
N LEU A 17 13.13 15.51 14.54
CA LEU A 17 14.13 15.58 13.48
C LEU A 17 15.04 16.81 13.63
N GLY A 18 14.97 17.52 14.76
CA GLY A 18 15.75 18.71 15.08
C GLY A 18 15.08 20.02 14.63
N PHE A 19 14.55 20.06 13.42
CA PHE A 19 13.87 21.25 12.87
C PHE A 19 12.35 21.07 12.74
N ILE A 20 11.86 19.83 12.85
CA ILE A 20 10.44 19.48 12.78
C ILE A 20 10.17 18.25 13.65
N ILE A 21 9.02 18.25 14.33
CA ILE A 21 8.56 17.12 15.13
C ILE A 21 7.43 16.41 14.39
N LEU A 22 7.59 15.11 14.14
CA LEU A 22 6.53 14.24 13.66
C LEU A 22 5.71 13.76 14.87
N LYS A 23 4.38 13.83 14.78
CA LYS A 23 3.46 13.57 15.91
C LYS A 23 3.40 12.11 16.36
N ASN A 24 3.87 11.18 15.52
CA ASN A 24 4.01 9.75 15.83
C ASN A 24 4.98 9.08 14.83
N ARG A 25 5.24 7.80 15.01
CA ARG A 25 6.23 7.02 14.24
C ARG A 25 5.64 6.28 13.05
N VAL A 26 4.54 6.80 12.48
CA VAL A 26 3.86 6.20 11.34
C VAL A 26 4.05 7.06 10.09
N LEU A 27 4.63 6.44 9.05
CA LEU A 27 4.69 7.00 7.72
C LEU A 27 3.66 6.31 6.81
N MET A 28 2.82 7.09 6.12
CA MET A 28 2.06 6.60 4.99
C MET A 28 2.99 6.54 3.77
N GLY A 29 3.38 5.33 3.39
CA GLY A 29 4.30 5.11 2.27
C GLY A 29 3.68 5.45 0.91
N SER A 30 4.53 5.77 -0.03
CA SER A 30 4.19 6.13 -1.41
C SER A 30 3.29 5.09 -2.09
N MET A 31 2.27 5.57 -2.79
CA MET A 31 1.38 4.77 -3.65
C MET A 31 0.98 5.61 -4.86
N HIS A 32 1.19 5.07 -6.05
CA HIS A 32 0.62 5.63 -7.26
C HIS A 32 -0.86 5.24 -7.35
N THR A 33 -1.75 6.23 -7.39
CA THR A 33 -3.19 6.03 -7.28
C THR A 33 -3.92 6.18 -8.61
N MET A 34 -3.24 6.61 -9.66
CA MET A 34 -3.79 7.05 -10.95
C MET A 34 -4.64 8.33 -10.86
N LEU A 35 -4.82 8.93 -9.67
CA LEU A 35 -5.41 10.27 -9.54
C LEU A 35 -4.45 11.34 -10.04
N GLU A 36 -3.16 11.07 -10.02
CA GLU A 36 -2.08 11.91 -10.51
C GLU A 36 -2.17 12.16 -12.02
N ASP A 37 -2.74 11.21 -12.76
CA ASP A 37 -2.68 11.14 -14.23
C ASP A 37 -4.02 11.40 -14.92
N ILE A 38 -5.08 11.70 -14.18
CA ILE A 38 -6.42 11.94 -14.76
C ILE A 38 -6.85 13.39 -14.64
N ASP A 39 -7.67 13.84 -15.58
CA ASP A 39 -8.30 15.16 -15.53
C ASP A 39 -9.14 15.33 -14.25
N GLY A 40 -8.94 16.47 -13.55
CA GLY A 40 -9.60 16.71 -12.27
C GLY A 40 -9.13 15.81 -11.11
N GLY A 41 -8.02 15.11 -11.27
CA GLY A 41 -7.47 14.21 -10.25
C GLY A 41 -6.84 14.93 -9.07
N ILE A 42 -6.24 16.11 -9.25
CA ILE A 42 -5.55 16.86 -8.18
C ILE A 42 -6.49 17.19 -6.99
N PRO A 43 -7.72 17.71 -7.16
CA PRO A 43 -8.64 17.93 -6.04
C PRO A 43 -9.03 16.60 -5.33
N ARG A 44 -9.17 15.51 -6.06
CA ARG A 44 -9.43 14.18 -5.47
C ARG A 44 -8.23 13.66 -4.69
N LEU A 45 -7.02 13.87 -5.21
CA LEU A 45 -5.76 13.51 -4.56
C LEU A 45 -5.56 14.33 -3.27
N ALA A 46 -5.88 15.63 -3.30
CA ALA A 46 -5.88 16.50 -2.14
C ALA A 46 -6.83 15.97 -1.04
N ALA A 47 -8.06 15.60 -1.39
CA ALA A 47 -9.03 15.00 -0.45
C ALA A 47 -8.55 13.64 0.09
N PHE A 48 -7.91 12.83 -0.76
CA PHE A 48 -7.32 11.54 -0.39
C PHE A 48 -6.26 11.72 0.70
N TYR A 49 -5.30 12.62 0.54
CA TYR A 49 -4.25 12.84 1.54
C TYR A 49 -4.77 13.57 2.77
N ALA A 50 -5.64 14.57 2.61
CA ALA A 50 -6.26 15.29 3.73
C ALA A 50 -7.02 14.34 4.67
N LYS A 51 -7.75 13.35 4.12
CA LYS A 51 -8.44 12.33 4.93
C LYS A 51 -7.47 11.52 5.82
N ARG A 52 -6.27 11.21 5.36
CA ARG A 52 -5.24 10.49 6.13
C ARG A 52 -4.54 11.40 7.14
N ALA A 53 -4.34 12.66 6.80
CA ALA A 53 -3.84 13.67 7.74
C ALA A 53 -4.81 13.87 8.92
N LYS A 54 -6.10 14.01 8.63
CA LYS A 54 -7.19 14.02 9.64
C LYS A 54 -7.20 12.73 10.47
N GLY A 55 -6.91 11.58 9.85
CA GLY A 55 -6.70 10.27 10.48
C GLY A 55 -5.43 10.17 11.32
N GLN A 56 -4.70 11.28 11.55
CA GLN A 56 -3.57 11.44 12.46
C GLN A 56 -2.28 10.70 12.05
N VAL A 57 -2.08 10.36 10.78
CA VAL A 57 -0.78 9.82 10.32
C VAL A 57 0.36 10.82 10.58
N GLY A 58 1.54 10.32 10.99
CA GLY A 58 2.68 11.17 11.37
C GLY A 58 3.32 11.89 10.19
N LEU A 59 3.51 11.18 9.08
CA LEU A 59 4.07 11.71 7.84
C LEU A 59 3.44 11.00 6.64
N ILE A 60 3.18 11.74 5.57
CA ILE A 60 2.67 11.20 4.29
C ILE A 60 3.78 11.30 3.25
N VAL A 61 3.92 10.28 2.40
CA VAL A 61 4.71 10.35 1.16
C VAL A 61 3.77 10.12 -0.02
N THR A 62 3.81 11.03 -1.01
CA THR A 62 2.96 10.97 -2.21
C THR A 62 3.31 9.78 -3.10
N GLY A 63 2.48 9.49 -4.09
CA GLY A 63 2.87 8.73 -5.27
C GLY A 63 4.11 9.33 -5.93
N GLY A 64 4.82 8.52 -6.72
CA GLY A 64 6.06 8.95 -7.38
C GLY A 64 5.80 10.02 -8.45
N VAL A 65 6.51 11.14 -8.34
CA VAL A 65 6.48 12.25 -9.30
C VAL A 65 7.80 12.30 -10.04
N SER A 66 7.75 12.37 -11.36
CA SER A 66 8.97 12.36 -12.19
C SER A 66 9.70 13.71 -12.15
N PRO A 67 11.05 13.73 -12.08
CA PRO A 67 11.83 14.95 -12.15
C PRO A 67 11.96 15.50 -13.57
N ASN A 68 11.71 14.69 -14.59
CA ASN A 68 11.76 15.07 -16.00
C ASN A 68 10.90 14.15 -16.86
N LYS A 69 10.75 14.45 -18.13
CA LYS A 69 9.90 13.70 -19.07
C LYS A 69 10.36 12.25 -19.28
N GLN A 70 11.67 11.99 -19.26
CA GLN A 70 12.23 10.65 -19.46
C GLN A 70 12.01 9.72 -18.26
N GLY A 71 11.72 10.29 -17.09
CA GLY A 71 11.46 9.55 -15.86
C GLY A 71 10.02 9.10 -15.67
N LEU A 72 9.11 9.46 -16.55
CA LEU A 72 7.70 9.09 -16.46
C LEU A 72 7.47 7.58 -16.62
N ALA A 73 6.59 7.02 -15.81
CA ALA A 73 6.19 5.62 -15.91
C ALA A 73 5.32 5.38 -17.16
N LEU A 74 4.44 6.31 -17.46
CA LEU A 74 3.48 6.29 -18.57
C LEU A 74 3.63 7.57 -19.40
N PRO A 75 3.28 7.54 -20.69
CA PRO A 75 3.42 8.71 -21.56
C PRO A 75 2.44 9.86 -21.26
N VAL A 76 1.50 9.64 -20.34
CA VAL A 76 0.41 10.59 -19.99
C VAL A 76 0.69 11.42 -18.74
N GLY A 77 1.75 11.12 -17.97
CA GLY A 77 2.09 11.83 -16.75
C GLY A 77 2.73 13.21 -17.00
N HIS A 78 2.78 14.03 -15.95
CA HIS A 78 3.44 15.32 -15.95
C HIS A 78 4.61 15.32 -14.97
N PRO A 79 5.84 15.70 -15.41
CA PRO A 79 6.95 15.89 -14.50
C PRO A 79 6.73 17.15 -13.65
N LEU A 80 7.31 17.19 -12.45
CA LEU A 80 7.34 18.43 -11.66
C LEU A 80 8.63 19.19 -11.97
N ASP A 81 8.66 19.86 -13.11
CA ASP A 81 9.82 20.55 -13.67
C ASP A 81 9.60 22.06 -13.90
N ASN A 82 8.43 22.60 -13.47
CA ASN A 82 8.10 24.02 -13.63
C ASN A 82 7.11 24.48 -12.53
N GLU A 83 7.00 25.83 -12.39
CA GLU A 83 6.16 26.45 -11.37
C GLU A 83 4.65 26.24 -11.61
N ASP A 84 4.19 26.13 -12.86
CA ASP A 84 2.76 25.91 -13.16
C ASP A 84 2.27 24.56 -12.64
N GLU A 85 3.08 23.52 -12.80
CA GLU A 85 2.79 22.21 -12.21
C GLU A 85 2.90 22.25 -10.68
N ALA A 86 3.92 22.93 -10.14
CA ALA A 86 4.10 23.09 -8.70
C ALA A 86 2.92 23.85 -8.04
N GLU A 87 2.34 24.83 -8.73
CA GLU A 87 1.16 25.56 -8.24
C GLU A 87 -0.06 24.63 -8.06
N LYS A 88 -0.24 23.66 -8.96
CA LYS A 88 -1.31 22.65 -8.81
C LYS A 88 -1.13 21.83 -7.54
N HIS A 89 0.12 21.47 -7.22
CA HIS A 89 0.47 20.69 -6.03
C HIS A 89 0.20 21.43 -4.71
N LYS A 90 0.13 22.78 -4.70
CA LYS A 90 -0.25 23.55 -3.50
C LYS A 90 -1.65 23.22 -2.97
N GLN A 91 -2.57 22.73 -3.83
CA GLN A 91 -3.87 22.25 -3.38
C GLN A 91 -3.73 21.02 -2.48
N ILE A 92 -2.78 20.14 -2.80
CA ILE A 92 -2.51 18.91 -2.04
C ILE A 92 -1.90 19.27 -0.68
N THR A 93 -0.82 20.03 -0.69
CA THR A 93 -0.10 20.40 0.54
C THR A 93 -0.97 21.22 1.47
N LYS A 94 -1.72 22.20 0.94
CA LYS A 94 -2.68 22.97 1.71
C LYS A 94 -3.73 22.10 2.38
N ALA A 95 -4.35 21.17 1.65
CA ALA A 95 -5.38 20.29 2.20
C ALA A 95 -4.85 19.39 3.33
N VAL A 96 -3.61 18.93 3.25
CA VAL A 96 -2.94 18.15 4.29
C VAL A 96 -2.59 19.03 5.51
N HIS A 97 -2.05 20.22 5.28
CA HIS A 97 -1.67 21.15 6.35
C HIS A 97 -2.89 21.69 7.11
N ASP A 98 -4.01 21.96 6.42
CA ASP A 98 -5.26 22.36 7.05
C ASP A 98 -5.78 21.32 8.07
N GLU A 99 -5.46 20.04 7.88
CA GLU A 99 -5.75 18.94 8.84
C GLU A 99 -4.58 18.66 9.82
N GLY A 100 -3.57 19.54 9.87
CA GLY A 100 -2.41 19.43 10.78
C GLY A 100 -1.45 18.28 10.43
N GLY A 101 -1.48 17.81 9.17
CA GLY A 101 -0.60 16.78 8.66
C GLY A 101 0.75 17.30 8.17
N LYS A 102 1.67 16.36 7.86
CA LYS A 102 2.96 16.59 7.20
C LYS A 102 3.06 15.72 5.97
N ILE A 103 3.62 16.27 4.88
CA ILE A 103 3.67 15.58 3.59
C ILE A 103 4.97 15.83 2.85
N CYS A 104 5.62 14.74 2.41
CA CYS A 104 6.76 14.74 1.50
C CYS A 104 6.33 14.25 0.11
N MET A 105 6.96 14.77 -0.93
CA MET A 105 6.76 14.31 -2.30
C MET A 105 7.81 13.25 -2.65
N GLN A 106 7.40 12.10 -3.19
CA GLN A 106 8.38 11.14 -3.72
C GLN A 106 8.86 11.58 -5.10
N ILE A 107 10.18 11.73 -5.29
CA ILE A 107 10.80 11.95 -6.60
C ILE A 107 11.19 10.59 -7.16
N LEU A 108 10.57 10.22 -8.27
CA LEU A 108 10.72 8.92 -8.92
C LEU A 108 11.04 9.06 -10.40
N HIS A 109 12.19 8.55 -10.81
CA HIS A 109 12.53 8.34 -12.22
C HIS A 109 12.56 6.84 -12.50
N VAL A 110 11.63 6.35 -13.33
CA VAL A 110 11.45 4.90 -13.51
C VAL A 110 12.60 4.21 -14.24
N GLY A 111 13.41 4.95 -14.99
CA GLY A 111 14.51 4.37 -15.75
C GLY A 111 14.01 3.36 -16.78
N ARG A 112 14.62 2.17 -16.82
CA ARG A 112 14.27 1.10 -17.76
C ARG A 112 12.91 0.43 -17.52
N TYR A 113 12.17 0.86 -16.47
CA TYR A 113 10.83 0.33 -16.19
C TYR A 113 9.70 1.12 -16.85
N GLY A 114 9.99 2.22 -17.53
CA GLY A 114 8.98 3.00 -18.23
C GLY A 114 8.28 2.21 -19.34
N TYR A 115 7.03 2.55 -19.57
CA TYR A 115 6.21 2.01 -20.67
C TYR A 115 6.24 2.95 -21.88
N THR A 116 7.42 3.51 -22.18
CA THR A 116 7.66 4.41 -23.31
C THR A 116 8.89 3.96 -24.10
N PRO A 117 8.98 4.24 -25.41
CA PRO A 117 10.18 3.96 -26.19
C PRO A 117 11.37 4.88 -25.84
N GLU A 118 11.14 5.95 -25.06
CA GLU A 118 12.15 6.94 -24.67
C GLU A 118 12.87 6.57 -23.37
N ASN A 119 12.69 5.36 -22.86
CA ASN A 119 13.33 4.90 -21.63
C ASN A 119 14.83 5.08 -21.64
N VAL A 120 15.37 5.53 -20.51
CA VAL A 120 16.81 5.68 -20.27
C VAL A 120 17.25 4.88 -19.04
N SER A 121 18.52 4.55 -18.96
CA SER A 121 19.10 3.79 -17.83
C SER A 121 20.60 4.08 -17.71
N ALA A 122 21.24 3.49 -16.70
CA ALA A 122 22.69 3.53 -16.56
C ALA A 122 23.42 2.91 -17.76
N SER A 123 22.84 1.88 -18.40
CA SER A 123 23.37 1.23 -19.59
C SER A 123 22.24 0.73 -20.50
N ASN A 124 22.60 0.37 -21.74
CA ASN A 124 21.65 -0.19 -22.72
C ASN A 124 21.12 -1.54 -22.24
N THR A 125 20.04 -1.54 -21.48
CA THR A 125 19.46 -2.75 -20.90
C THR A 125 17.94 -2.78 -21.10
N LYS A 126 17.37 -3.98 -21.06
CA LYS A 126 15.91 -4.17 -21.10
C LYS A 126 15.44 -4.86 -19.82
N ALA A 127 14.43 -4.30 -19.19
CA ALA A 127 13.76 -4.96 -18.06
C ALA A 127 12.79 -6.04 -18.56
N PRO A 128 12.66 -7.18 -17.87
CA PRO A 128 11.73 -8.24 -18.26
C PRO A 128 10.25 -7.80 -18.13
N ILE A 129 9.97 -6.75 -17.35
CA ILE A 129 8.64 -6.21 -17.10
C ILE A 129 8.27 -5.00 -17.96
N SER A 130 9.19 -4.50 -18.83
CA SER A 130 8.93 -3.41 -19.76
C SER A 130 8.95 -3.93 -21.21
N PRO A 131 8.04 -3.48 -22.10
CA PRO A 131 8.07 -3.83 -23.52
C PRO A 131 9.24 -3.18 -24.25
N PHE A 132 9.75 -2.04 -23.76
CA PHE A 132 10.77 -1.23 -24.41
C PHE A 132 12.16 -1.42 -23.79
N PRO A 133 13.24 -1.46 -24.60
CA PRO A 133 14.61 -1.35 -24.08
C PRO A 133 14.86 0.08 -23.59
N ALA A 134 15.84 0.23 -22.70
CA ALA A 134 16.33 1.53 -22.29
C ALA A 134 17.64 1.86 -22.99
N ARG A 135 17.80 3.14 -23.34
CA ARG A 135 19.05 3.71 -23.84
C ARG A 135 19.96 4.11 -22.68
N GLU A 136 21.27 3.93 -22.84
CA GLU A 136 22.24 4.46 -21.91
C GLU A 136 22.25 6.00 -21.92
N LEU A 137 22.27 6.62 -20.75
CA LEU A 137 22.50 8.05 -20.59
C LEU A 137 23.96 8.39 -20.87
N THR A 138 24.23 9.45 -21.64
CA THR A 138 25.59 10.02 -21.74
C THR A 138 26.03 10.63 -20.40
N GLY A 139 27.30 10.92 -20.22
CA GLY A 139 27.79 11.60 -19.00
C GLY A 139 27.12 12.95 -18.77
N ASP A 140 26.93 13.75 -19.83
CA ASP A 140 26.24 15.04 -19.76
C ASP A 140 24.75 14.88 -19.41
N GLU A 141 24.09 13.84 -19.89
CA GLU A 141 22.69 13.53 -19.56
C GLU A 141 22.56 13.04 -18.10
N VAL A 142 23.54 12.31 -17.57
CA VAL A 142 23.58 11.95 -16.14
C VAL A 142 23.66 13.21 -15.29
N GLU A 143 24.56 14.14 -15.64
CA GLU A 143 24.71 15.43 -14.95
C GLU A 143 23.42 16.28 -15.06
N GLN A 144 22.75 16.28 -16.23
CA GLN A 144 21.47 16.97 -16.39
C GLN A 144 20.38 16.32 -15.53
N THR A 145 20.31 14.99 -15.49
CA THR A 145 19.34 14.26 -14.66
C THR A 145 19.51 14.58 -13.18
N ILE A 146 20.76 14.72 -12.68
CA ILE A 146 21.02 15.19 -11.31
C ILE A 146 20.41 16.58 -11.09
N LYS A 147 20.63 17.50 -12.04
CA LYS A 147 20.03 18.86 -11.96
C LYS A 147 18.51 18.81 -11.96
N ASP A 148 17.91 17.92 -12.73
CA ASP A 148 16.45 17.75 -12.79
C ASP A 148 15.90 17.27 -11.43
N TYR A 149 16.55 16.32 -10.75
CA TYR A 149 16.18 15.91 -9.38
C TYR A 149 16.24 17.08 -8.40
N VAL A 150 17.31 17.87 -8.43
CA VAL A 150 17.50 19.03 -7.58
C VAL A 150 16.42 20.07 -7.85
N HIS A 151 16.13 20.34 -9.13
CA HIS A 151 15.09 21.29 -9.53
C HIS A 151 13.70 20.81 -9.09
N CYS A 152 13.40 19.53 -9.27
CA CYS A 152 12.15 18.92 -8.81
C CYS A 152 11.96 19.08 -7.29
N ALA A 153 13.03 18.89 -6.50
CA ALA A 153 12.99 19.11 -5.06
C ALA A 153 12.72 20.59 -4.70
N LYS A 154 13.26 21.55 -5.46
CA LYS A 154 12.94 22.97 -5.30
C LYS A 154 11.49 23.27 -5.66
N MET A 155 10.96 22.67 -6.70
CA MET A 155 9.54 22.80 -7.06
C MET A 155 8.63 22.19 -5.99
N ALA A 156 9.03 21.08 -5.36
CA ALA A 156 8.32 20.53 -4.20
C ALA A 156 8.33 21.51 -3.01
N GLN A 157 9.47 22.15 -2.72
CA GLN A 157 9.58 23.18 -1.68
C GLN A 157 8.70 24.40 -2.02
N PHE A 158 8.69 24.85 -3.28
CA PHE A 158 7.81 25.93 -3.78
C PHE A 158 6.33 25.55 -3.63
N ALA A 159 5.98 24.27 -3.82
CA ALA A 159 4.64 23.75 -3.61
C ALA A 159 4.28 23.50 -2.13
N ASN A 160 5.11 23.95 -1.18
CA ASN A 160 4.93 23.82 0.27
C ASN A 160 4.94 22.37 0.80
N TYR A 161 5.61 21.43 0.14
CA TYR A 161 5.90 20.14 0.76
C TYR A 161 6.85 20.31 1.96
N ASP A 162 6.68 19.48 2.99
CA ASP A 162 7.58 19.46 4.18
C ASP A 162 8.92 18.78 3.86
N GLY A 163 9.01 18.11 2.71
CA GLY A 163 10.21 17.41 2.26
C GLY A 163 10.01 16.62 0.97
N VAL A 164 11.04 15.86 0.62
CA VAL A 164 11.00 14.90 -0.50
C VAL A 164 11.49 13.53 -0.07
N GLU A 165 10.99 12.48 -0.74
CA GLU A 165 11.59 11.14 -0.70
C GLU A 165 12.23 10.86 -2.06
N VAL A 166 13.56 10.66 -2.07
CA VAL A 166 14.31 10.28 -3.28
C VAL A 166 14.28 8.76 -3.42
N MET A 167 13.69 8.29 -4.52
CA MET A 167 13.47 6.86 -4.77
C MET A 167 14.73 6.16 -5.29
N GLY A 168 15.50 5.56 -4.37
CA GLY A 168 16.77 4.87 -4.65
C GLY A 168 16.68 3.34 -4.62
N SER A 169 15.46 2.76 -4.72
CA SER A 169 15.24 1.32 -4.54
C SER A 169 14.33 0.71 -5.62
N GLU A 170 13.94 -0.55 -5.42
CA GLU A 170 13.02 -1.37 -6.22
C GLU A 170 13.36 -1.49 -7.72
N GLY A 171 14.62 -1.19 -8.10
CA GLY A 171 15.11 -1.34 -9.47
C GLY A 171 14.83 -0.14 -10.39
N TYR A 172 14.45 1.02 -9.83
CA TYR A 172 14.31 2.29 -10.55
C TYR A 172 15.67 2.93 -10.91
N LEU A 173 15.68 4.08 -11.58
CA LEU A 173 16.88 4.65 -12.20
C LEU A 173 18.10 4.70 -11.25
N ILE A 174 17.94 5.24 -10.06
CA ILE A 174 19.04 5.33 -9.09
C ILE A 174 19.59 3.94 -8.75
N ASN A 175 18.70 2.98 -8.48
CA ASN A 175 19.10 1.60 -8.19
C ASN A 175 19.76 0.93 -9.42
N GLN A 176 19.37 1.34 -10.65
CA GLN A 176 20.01 0.88 -11.89
C GLN A 176 21.46 1.38 -12.03
N PHE A 177 21.78 2.56 -11.49
CA PHE A 177 23.18 3.05 -11.43
C PHE A 177 23.99 2.30 -10.38
N ILE A 178 23.41 1.95 -9.23
CA ILE A 178 24.10 1.28 -8.12
C ILE A 178 24.45 -0.18 -8.47
N SER A 179 23.53 -0.91 -9.08
CA SER A 179 23.66 -2.35 -9.29
C SER A 179 24.55 -2.72 -10.48
N LYS A 180 25.46 -3.68 -10.27
CA LYS A 180 26.26 -4.29 -11.36
C LYS A 180 25.41 -4.96 -12.44
N LYS A 181 24.18 -5.38 -12.10
CA LYS A 181 23.23 -5.99 -13.04
C LYS A 181 22.87 -5.05 -14.20
N THR A 182 22.81 -3.76 -13.94
CA THR A 182 22.29 -2.75 -14.86
C THR A 182 23.25 -1.63 -15.19
N ASN A 183 24.30 -1.44 -14.39
CA ASN A 183 25.36 -0.47 -14.66
C ASN A 183 26.60 -1.18 -15.23
N LEU A 184 26.72 -1.17 -16.54
CA LEU A 184 27.83 -1.75 -17.31
C LEU A 184 28.83 -0.68 -17.81
N ARG A 185 28.69 0.56 -17.30
CA ARG A 185 29.52 1.71 -17.68
C ARG A 185 30.97 1.54 -17.25
N THR A 186 31.85 2.20 -18.01
CA THR A 186 33.31 2.24 -17.75
C THR A 186 33.82 3.65 -17.47
N ASP A 187 32.92 4.64 -17.44
CA ASP A 187 33.20 6.04 -17.12
C ASP A 187 33.11 6.30 -15.61
N GLU A 188 33.14 7.58 -15.22
CA GLU A 188 33.05 8.03 -13.82
C GLU A 188 31.74 7.69 -13.09
N TRP A 189 30.73 7.20 -13.81
CA TRP A 189 29.42 6.79 -13.29
C TRP A 189 29.27 5.27 -13.19
N GLY A 190 30.32 4.50 -13.51
CA GLY A 190 30.30 3.04 -13.56
C GLY A 190 31.59 2.37 -13.10
N GLY A 191 31.69 1.05 -13.29
CA GLY A 191 32.86 0.27 -12.86
C GLY A 191 32.88 0.02 -11.34
N GLY A 192 33.79 0.68 -10.60
CA GLY A 192 33.92 0.56 -9.12
C GLY A 192 32.67 0.98 -8.37
N TYR A 193 32.52 0.49 -7.12
CA TYR A 193 31.31 0.80 -6.34
C TYR A 193 31.17 2.30 -6.05
N GLU A 194 32.30 2.95 -5.74
CA GLU A 194 32.36 4.40 -5.50
C GLU A 194 31.81 5.22 -6.67
N ASN A 195 32.10 4.81 -7.90
CA ASN A 195 31.58 5.46 -9.10
C ASN A 195 30.07 5.19 -9.27
N ARG A 196 29.62 3.96 -9.00
CA ARG A 196 28.21 3.59 -9.15
C ARG A 196 27.30 4.30 -8.14
N ILE A 197 27.78 4.59 -6.93
CA ILE A 197 27.03 5.34 -5.92
C ILE A 197 27.16 6.86 -6.06
N LYS A 198 28.04 7.37 -6.91
CA LYS A 198 28.24 8.80 -7.14
C LYS A 198 26.93 9.49 -7.56
N PHE A 199 26.14 8.85 -8.41
CA PHE A 199 24.88 9.40 -8.90
C PHE A 199 23.88 9.73 -7.77
N PRO A 200 23.47 8.80 -6.88
CA PRO A 200 22.61 9.12 -5.74
C PRO A 200 23.25 10.11 -4.76
N LEU A 201 24.54 10.04 -4.52
CA LEU A 201 25.21 10.94 -3.58
C LEU A 201 25.17 12.40 -4.07
N GLU A 202 25.44 12.63 -5.36
CA GLU A 202 25.35 13.97 -5.94
C GLU A 202 23.91 14.51 -5.94
N ILE A 203 22.91 13.65 -6.17
CA ILE A 203 21.50 14.04 -6.04
C ILE A 203 21.21 14.53 -4.62
N ILE A 204 21.53 13.74 -3.59
CA ILE A 204 21.21 14.10 -2.19
C ILE A 204 21.99 15.34 -1.75
N ARG A 205 23.31 15.38 -1.99
CA ARG A 205 24.17 16.51 -1.61
C ARG A 205 23.68 17.82 -2.22
N ARG A 206 23.49 17.84 -3.54
CA ARG A 206 23.04 19.06 -4.25
C ARG A 206 21.58 19.42 -3.92
N THR A 207 20.72 18.44 -3.63
CA THR A 207 19.37 18.71 -3.14
C THR A 207 19.43 19.39 -1.78
N ARG A 208 20.25 18.91 -0.82
CA ARG A 208 20.44 19.53 0.49
C ARG A 208 20.94 20.97 0.36
N GLU A 209 21.95 21.19 -0.49
CA GLU A 209 22.47 22.54 -0.77
C GLU A 209 21.40 23.48 -1.33
N ALA A 210 20.48 22.96 -2.16
CA ALA A 210 19.47 23.76 -2.83
C ALA A 210 18.25 24.08 -1.97
N VAL A 211 17.83 23.18 -1.07
CA VAL A 211 16.62 23.32 -0.24
C VAL A 211 16.90 23.79 1.20
N GLY A 212 18.19 23.79 1.62
CA GLY A 212 18.60 24.17 2.98
C GLY A 212 18.35 23.10 4.04
N ASP A 213 18.64 23.42 5.31
CA ASP A 213 18.68 22.42 6.41
C ASP A 213 17.29 22.08 6.97
N ASN A 214 16.31 22.94 6.81
CA ASN A 214 14.96 22.80 7.38
C ASN A 214 13.96 22.16 6.41
N PHE A 215 14.41 21.16 5.65
CA PHE A 215 13.59 20.42 4.70
C PHE A 215 13.88 18.93 4.81
N ILE A 216 12.86 18.08 4.92
CA ILE A 216 13.03 16.65 5.06
C ILE A 216 13.56 16.07 3.74
N ILE A 217 14.66 15.33 3.77
CA ILE A 217 15.14 14.52 2.65
C ILE A 217 15.15 13.06 3.10
N ILE A 218 14.19 12.30 2.62
CA ILE A 218 14.14 10.84 2.82
C ILE A 218 14.87 10.20 1.64
N TYR A 219 15.77 9.28 1.93
CA TYR A 219 16.31 8.41 0.88
C TYR A 219 15.72 7.00 1.02
N ARG A 220 15.05 6.50 -0.02
CA ARG A 220 14.55 5.13 -0.04
C ARG A 220 15.64 4.21 -0.54
N LEU A 221 16.27 3.51 0.41
CA LEU A 221 17.42 2.65 0.18
C LEU A 221 17.00 1.22 -0.12
N SER A 222 17.46 0.65 -1.24
CA SER A 222 17.30 -0.79 -1.50
C SER A 222 18.19 -1.59 -0.54
N MET A 223 17.62 -2.07 0.55
CA MET A 223 18.36 -2.88 1.53
C MET A 223 18.47 -4.35 1.11
N LEU A 224 17.55 -4.82 0.25
CA LEU A 224 17.60 -6.12 -0.41
C LEU A 224 17.09 -5.97 -1.84
N ASP A 225 17.93 -6.19 -2.83
CA ASP A 225 17.54 -6.15 -4.23
C ASP A 225 16.73 -7.40 -4.64
N LEU A 226 17.02 -8.56 -4.05
CA LEU A 226 16.39 -9.86 -4.34
C LEU A 226 16.46 -10.28 -5.82
N VAL A 227 17.53 -9.84 -6.49
CA VAL A 227 17.88 -10.21 -7.87
C VAL A 227 19.33 -10.60 -7.95
N GLU A 228 19.69 -11.42 -8.94
CA GLU A 228 21.09 -11.77 -9.21
C GLU A 228 21.88 -10.53 -9.62
N GLY A 229 23.10 -10.38 -9.08
CA GLY A 229 23.96 -9.21 -9.32
C GLY A 229 23.50 -7.94 -8.58
N GLY A 230 22.59 -8.05 -7.62
CA GLY A 230 22.22 -6.99 -6.69
C GLY A 230 23.36 -6.63 -5.72
N SER A 231 23.13 -5.59 -4.91
CA SER A 231 24.09 -5.10 -3.91
C SER A 231 24.33 -6.11 -2.79
N THR A 232 25.58 -6.20 -2.31
CA THR A 232 25.91 -6.94 -1.08
C THR A 232 25.47 -6.15 0.15
N TRP A 233 25.45 -6.78 1.32
CA TRP A 233 25.13 -6.07 2.56
C TRP A 233 26.16 -4.97 2.88
N GLU A 234 27.44 -5.25 2.64
CA GLU A 234 28.55 -4.31 2.82
C GLU A 234 28.39 -3.09 1.90
N ASP A 235 28.00 -3.30 0.63
CA ASP A 235 27.65 -2.24 -0.31
C ASP A 235 26.49 -1.38 0.23
N VAL A 236 25.45 -2.00 0.76
CA VAL A 236 24.26 -1.31 1.32
C VAL A 236 24.64 -0.45 2.53
N VAL A 237 25.46 -0.97 3.45
CA VAL A 237 25.94 -0.21 4.63
C VAL A 237 26.81 0.96 4.20
N GLN A 238 27.73 0.76 3.24
CA GLN A 238 28.57 1.83 2.70
C GLN A 238 27.71 2.95 2.09
N LEU A 239 26.70 2.60 1.31
CA LEU A 239 25.78 3.56 0.70
C LEU A 239 24.98 4.30 1.78
N ALA A 240 24.44 3.60 2.79
CA ALA A 240 23.67 4.22 3.86
C ALA A 240 24.46 5.31 4.57
N LYS A 241 25.72 5.03 4.96
CA LYS A 241 26.64 5.99 5.58
C LYS A 241 26.95 7.17 4.67
N ALA A 242 27.16 6.91 3.39
CA ALA A 242 27.45 7.96 2.42
C ALA A 242 26.22 8.87 2.15
N ILE A 243 25.01 8.30 2.14
CA ILE A 243 23.75 9.05 2.01
C ILE A 243 23.48 9.91 3.25
N GLU A 244 23.73 9.40 4.47
CA GLU A 244 23.69 10.20 5.69
C GLU A 244 24.66 11.39 5.59
N ALA A 245 25.92 11.13 5.23
CA ALA A 245 26.94 12.15 5.06
C ALA A 245 26.61 13.18 3.96
N ALA A 246 25.89 12.77 2.92
CA ALA A 246 25.42 13.66 1.85
C ALA A 246 24.25 14.57 2.28
N GLY A 247 23.65 14.36 3.46
CA GLY A 247 22.65 15.24 4.05
C GLY A 247 21.20 14.71 4.01
N ALA A 248 20.99 13.40 3.87
CA ALA A 248 19.67 12.82 4.09
C ALA A 248 19.22 12.99 5.55
N THR A 249 17.94 13.15 5.78
CA THR A 249 17.32 13.29 7.11
C THR A 249 16.87 11.94 7.65
N ILE A 250 16.39 11.05 6.78
CA ILE A 250 15.78 9.76 7.12
C ILE A 250 16.17 8.75 6.02
N ILE A 251 16.37 7.50 6.38
CA ILE A 251 16.45 6.38 5.42
C ILE A 251 15.20 5.53 5.53
N ASN A 252 14.50 5.34 4.40
CA ASN A 252 13.36 4.44 4.28
C ASN A 252 13.79 3.13 3.60
N THR A 253 13.37 1.99 4.13
CA THR A 253 13.74 0.67 3.63
C THR A 253 12.99 0.31 2.34
N GLY A 254 13.72 -0.07 1.30
CA GLY A 254 13.21 -0.69 0.08
C GLY A 254 13.54 -2.19 0.04
N ILE A 255 12.60 -3.02 -0.40
CA ILE A 255 12.73 -4.48 -0.43
C ILE A 255 12.31 -5.04 -1.77
N GLY A 256 13.26 -5.56 -2.51
CA GLY A 256 13.05 -6.30 -3.75
C GLY A 256 12.77 -5.41 -4.97
N TRP A 257 13.42 -5.74 -6.07
CA TRP A 257 13.10 -5.12 -7.36
C TRP A 257 11.74 -5.60 -7.87
N HIS A 258 11.07 -4.80 -8.68
CA HIS A 258 9.79 -5.19 -9.30
C HIS A 258 9.89 -6.47 -10.16
N GLU A 259 11.05 -6.77 -10.71
CA GLU A 259 11.31 -8.00 -11.47
C GLU A 259 11.71 -9.20 -10.59
N SER A 260 11.82 -9.01 -9.26
CA SER A 260 12.12 -10.10 -8.34
C SER A 260 10.99 -11.14 -8.31
N ARG A 261 11.39 -12.42 -8.26
CA ARG A 261 10.44 -13.53 -8.09
C ARG A 261 10.12 -13.84 -6.64
N VAL A 262 10.81 -13.18 -5.70
CA VAL A 262 10.56 -13.35 -4.26
C VAL A 262 9.39 -12.45 -3.85
N PRO A 263 8.28 -12.99 -3.34
CA PRO A 263 7.17 -12.16 -2.88
C PRO A 263 7.58 -11.31 -1.68
N THR A 264 7.23 -10.02 -1.70
CA THR A 264 7.56 -9.08 -0.61
C THR A 264 6.34 -8.44 0.04
N ILE A 265 5.19 -8.42 -0.64
CA ILE A 265 4.00 -7.66 -0.22
C ILE A 265 2.68 -8.44 -0.24
N GLY A 266 2.66 -9.65 -0.80
CA GLY A 266 1.44 -10.47 -0.90
C GLY A 266 1.01 -11.11 0.43
N THR A 267 -0.19 -11.70 0.45
CA THR A 267 -0.76 -12.35 1.65
C THR A 267 0.12 -13.47 2.23
N VAL A 268 0.90 -14.11 1.38
CA VAL A 268 1.80 -15.22 1.74
C VAL A 268 3.06 -14.77 2.48
N VAL A 269 3.35 -13.48 2.46
CA VAL A 269 4.48 -12.90 3.19
C VAL A 269 4.05 -12.68 4.65
N PRO A 270 4.80 -13.16 5.64
CA PRO A 270 4.50 -12.95 7.04
C PRO A 270 4.39 -11.46 7.41
N LYS A 271 3.60 -11.16 8.43
CA LYS A 271 3.52 -9.81 8.99
C LYS A 271 4.90 -9.36 9.45
N ALA A 272 5.29 -8.12 9.08
CA ALA A 272 6.60 -7.54 9.34
C ALA A 272 7.77 -8.44 8.90
N GLY A 273 7.58 -9.31 7.89
CA GLY A 273 8.54 -10.34 7.49
C GLY A 273 9.91 -9.84 7.05
N PHE A 274 10.05 -8.54 6.79
CA PHE A 274 11.30 -7.89 6.40
C PHE A 274 11.83 -6.88 7.44
N ALA A 275 11.21 -6.76 8.63
CA ALA A 275 11.68 -5.82 9.66
C ALA A 275 13.10 -6.11 10.14
N TRP A 276 13.53 -7.38 10.08
CA TRP A 276 14.88 -7.81 10.42
C TRP A 276 15.97 -7.14 9.55
N VAL A 277 15.63 -6.73 8.33
CA VAL A 277 16.57 -6.05 7.42
C VAL A 277 16.90 -4.67 7.94
N THR A 278 15.89 -3.89 8.34
CA THR A 278 16.08 -2.58 8.98
C THR A 278 16.79 -2.74 10.32
N LYS A 279 16.41 -3.77 11.10
CA LYS A 279 17.10 -4.11 12.36
C LYS A 279 18.61 -4.28 12.17
N LYS A 280 19.01 -4.94 11.09
CA LYS A 280 20.44 -5.15 10.77
C LYS A 280 21.19 -3.85 10.44
N MET A 281 20.45 -2.81 9.98
CA MET A 281 21.01 -1.48 9.69
C MET A 281 21.04 -0.56 10.93
N MET A 282 20.27 -0.85 11.97
CA MET A 282 20.23 -0.06 13.20
C MET A 282 21.63 0.02 13.83
N GLY A 283 22.09 1.25 14.10
CA GLY A 283 23.41 1.53 14.65
C GLY A 283 24.54 1.68 13.61
N GLU A 284 24.28 1.41 12.33
CA GLU A 284 25.23 1.69 11.24
C GLU A 284 25.19 3.17 10.81
N VAL A 285 24.07 3.83 10.99
CA VAL A 285 23.83 5.27 10.74
C VAL A 285 23.17 5.92 11.97
N ASN A 286 23.23 7.26 12.06
CA ASN A 286 22.69 8.03 13.18
C ASN A 286 21.32 8.67 12.86
N ILE A 287 20.94 8.72 11.59
CA ILE A 287 19.62 9.24 11.17
C ILE A 287 18.55 8.16 11.32
N PRO A 288 17.29 8.54 11.54
CA PRO A 288 16.19 7.59 11.71
C PRO A 288 16.01 6.63 10.52
N LEU A 289 15.68 5.38 10.86
CA LEU A 289 15.41 4.30 9.90
C LEU A 289 13.93 3.92 9.91
N ILE A 290 13.33 3.82 8.73
CA ILE A 290 11.95 3.39 8.53
C ILE A 290 11.92 1.96 8.01
N THR A 291 11.19 1.06 8.67
CA THR A 291 10.92 -0.29 8.15
C THR A 291 9.58 -0.36 7.43
N THR A 292 9.44 -1.32 6.53
CA THR A 292 8.27 -1.47 5.67
C THR A 292 7.90 -2.95 5.44
N ASN A 293 6.91 -3.19 4.62
CA ASN A 293 6.40 -4.48 4.15
C ASN A 293 5.63 -5.29 5.20
N ARG A 294 4.35 -5.50 4.91
CA ARG A 294 3.44 -6.35 5.68
C ARG A 294 3.20 -5.91 7.13
N ILE A 295 3.26 -4.61 7.40
CA ILE A 295 2.83 -3.99 8.65
C ILE A 295 1.45 -3.39 8.38
N ASN A 296 0.39 -3.87 9.03
CA ASN A 296 -0.99 -3.51 8.68
C ASN A 296 -1.94 -3.35 9.87
N MET A 297 -1.41 -3.47 11.09
CA MET A 297 -2.15 -3.24 12.33
C MET A 297 -1.24 -2.58 13.37
N PRO A 298 -1.79 -1.83 14.33
CA PRO A 298 -0.99 -1.09 15.31
C PRO A 298 -0.21 -1.98 16.28
N ASP A 299 -0.71 -3.16 16.63
CA ASP A 299 -0.01 -4.15 17.45
C ASP A 299 1.26 -4.68 16.77
N VAL A 300 1.19 -4.94 15.46
CA VAL A 300 2.35 -5.35 14.66
C VAL A 300 3.38 -4.23 14.59
N ALA A 301 2.93 -2.99 14.36
CA ALA A 301 3.79 -1.81 14.28
C ALA A 301 4.45 -1.51 15.63
N GLU A 302 3.69 -1.53 16.73
CA GLU A 302 4.19 -1.35 18.09
C GLU A 302 5.27 -2.37 18.44
N LYS A 303 5.02 -3.66 18.14
CA LYS A 303 5.97 -4.73 18.39
C LYS A 303 7.30 -4.48 17.65
N VAL A 304 7.24 -4.12 16.37
CA VAL A 304 8.43 -3.82 15.57
C VAL A 304 9.27 -2.70 16.18
N LEU A 305 8.62 -1.63 16.64
CA LEU A 305 9.31 -0.49 17.26
C LEU A 305 9.81 -0.81 18.68
N ALA A 306 9.02 -1.50 19.50
CA ALA A 306 9.38 -1.87 20.85
C ALA A 306 10.58 -2.85 20.89
N GLU A 307 10.71 -3.70 19.88
CA GLU A 307 11.87 -4.59 19.70
C GLU A 307 13.12 -3.86 19.14
N GLY A 308 13.01 -2.55 18.86
CA GLY A 308 14.07 -1.74 18.29
C GLY A 308 14.49 -2.19 16.88
N ASN A 309 13.52 -2.62 16.08
CA ASN A 309 13.79 -3.03 14.70
C ASN A 309 13.86 -1.84 13.73
N ALA A 310 13.35 -0.69 14.13
CA ALA A 310 13.37 0.57 13.38
C ALA A 310 12.97 1.73 14.28
N ASP A 311 13.13 2.98 13.81
CA ASP A 311 12.67 4.20 14.47
C ASP A 311 11.23 4.57 14.06
N MET A 312 10.82 4.19 12.85
CA MET A 312 9.48 4.40 12.29
C MET A 312 9.03 3.20 11.47
N VAL A 313 7.72 3.12 11.23
CA VAL A 313 7.10 2.13 10.34
C VAL A 313 6.44 2.81 9.15
N SER A 314 6.61 2.23 7.96
CA SER A 314 5.93 2.64 6.74
C SER A 314 4.79 1.67 6.42
N MET A 315 3.58 2.23 6.27
CA MET A 315 2.39 1.52 5.86
C MET A 315 1.79 2.22 4.64
N ALA A 316 1.61 1.54 3.52
CA ALA A 316 0.98 2.09 2.33
C ALA A 316 -0.48 1.63 2.21
N ARG A 317 -0.69 0.40 1.75
CA ARG A 317 -2.03 -0.17 1.56
C ARG A 317 -2.95 -0.19 2.80
N PRO A 318 -2.45 -0.27 4.04
CA PRO A 318 -3.30 -0.11 5.21
C PRO A 318 -4.07 1.21 5.23
N PHE A 319 -3.50 2.31 4.71
CA PHE A 319 -4.18 3.60 4.57
C PHE A 319 -5.17 3.67 3.39
N LEU A 320 -5.14 2.73 2.45
CA LEU A 320 -6.26 2.51 1.53
C LEU A 320 -7.42 1.80 2.25
N ALA A 321 -7.10 0.75 3.01
CA ALA A 321 -8.11 -0.01 3.74
C ALA A 321 -8.78 0.82 4.84
N ASP A 322 -8.00 1.59 5.60
CA ASP A 322 -8.50 2.45 6.69
C ASP A 322 -7.71 3.76 6.83
N PRO A 323 -8.26 4.88 6.36
CA PRO A 323 -7.60 6.18 6.49
C PRO A 323 -7.50 6.66 7.95
N ASP A 324 -8.32 6.14 8.86
CA ASP A 324 -8.39 6.51 10.27
C ASP A 324 -7.62 5.54 11.19
N LEU A 325 -6.75 4.68 10.63
CA LEU A 325 -6.00 3.66 11.35
C LEU A 325 -5.28 4.22 12.60
N VAL A 326 -4.52 5.32 12.43
CA VAL A 326 -3.77 5.91 13.55
C VAL A 326 -4.70 6.58 14.56
N LEU A 327 -5.73 7.30 14.11
CA LEU A 327 -6.74 7.90 14.98
C LEU A 327 -7.43 6.84 15.85
N LYS A 328 -7.85 5.72 15.25
CA LYS A 328 -8.44 4.60 16.00
C LYS A 328 -7.47 3.97 16.99
N SER A 329 -6.18 3.95 16.65
CA SER A 329 -5.13 3.48 17.57
C SER A 329 -4.96 4.41 18.77
N ILE A 330 -4.98 5.74 18.55
CA ILE A 330 -4.94 6.76 19.60
C ILE A 330 -6.15 6.66 20.54
N GLU A 331 -7.33 6.41 19.96
CA GLU A 331 -8.61 6.32 20.68
C GLU A 331 -8.86 4.94 21.32
N GLY A 332 -7.93 3.99 21.19
CA GLY A 332 -8.05 2.66 21.79
C GLY A 332 -9.15 1.80 21.15
N ARG A 333 -9.39 1.95 19.84
CA ARG A 333 -10.44 1.25 19.08
C ARG A 333 -9.86 0.39 17.94
N PRO A 334 -8.85 -0.48 18.19
CA PRO A 334 -8.22 -1.28 17.13
C PRO A 334 -9.18 -2.27 16.47
N GLU A 335 -10.24 -2.71 17.15
CA GLU A 335 -11.28 -3.58 16.62
C GLU A 335 -12.10 -2.92 15.51
N GLU A 336 -12.11 -1.60 15.43
CA GLU A 336 -12.76 -0.83 14.37
C GLU A 336 -11.87 -0.58 13.14
N ILE A 337 -10.60 -1.01 13.15
CA ILE A 337 -9.70 -0.84 12.01
C ILE A 337 -10.05 -1.84 10.92
N ASN A 338 -10.33 -1.33 9.72
CA ASN A 338 -10.49 -2.15 8.53
C ASN A 338 -9.11 -2.56 8.00
N THR A 339 -8.74 -3.81 8.24
CA THR A 339 -7.37 -4.29 8.00
C THR A 339 -7.11 -4.58 6.53
N CYS A 340 -5.99 -4.09 6.01
CA CYS A 340 -5.50 -4.50 4.69
C CYS A 340 -5.18 -6.00 4.67
N ILE A 341 -5.87 -6.77 3.83
CA ILE A 341 -5.71 -8.22 3.68
C ILE A 341 -4.63 -8.62 2.65
N ALA A 342 -3.84 -7.67 2.18
CA ALA A 342 -2.73 -7.84 1.24
C ALA A 342 -3.08 -8.60 -0.06
N CYS A 343 -4.32 -8.49 -0.54
CA CYS A 343 -4.82 -9.17 -1.74
C CYS A 343 -4.29 -8.60 -3.06
N ASN A 344 -3.83 -7.35 -3.08
CA ASN A 344 -3.33 -6.58 -4.23
C ASN A 344 -4.36 -6.30 -5.36
N GLN A 345 -5.62 -6.69 -5.22
CA GLN A 345 -6.62 -6.69 -6.31
C GLN A 345 -7.05 -5.27 -6.75
N ALA A 346 -7.78 -4.53 -5.89
CA ALA A 346 -8.31 -3.21 -6.29
C ALA A 346 -7.30 -2.05 -6.10
N CYS A 347 -6.08 -2.32 -5.69
CA CYS A 347 -5.00 -1.35 -5.62
C CYS A 347 -3.99 -1.59 -6.75
N LEU A 348 -3.06 -2.55 -6.63
CA LEU A 348 -2.02 -2.78 -7.61
C LEU A 348 -2.58 -3.19 -8.98
N ASP A 349 -3.54 -4.13 -9.04
CA ASP A 349 -4.10 -4.57 -10.32
C ASP A 349 -4.81 -3.43 -11.06
N HIS A 350 -5.51 -2.53 -10.34
CA HIS A 350 -6.10 -1.32 -10.93
C HIS A 350 -5.02 -0.41 -11.51
N THR A 351 -3.99 -0.07 -10.72
CA THR A 351 -2.90 0.79 -11.18
C THR A 351 -2.19 0.21 -12.41
N PHE A 352 -1.87 -1.08 -12.41
CA PHE A 352 -1.23 -1.74 -13.55
C PHE A 352 -2.14 -1.88 -14.78
N THR A 353 -3.45 -1.73 -14.63
CA THR A 353 -4.42 -1.67 -15.73
C THR A 353 -4.90 -0.24 -16.02
N MET A 354 -4.18 0.78 -15.54
CA MET A 354 -4.45 2.20 -15.75
C MET A 354 -5.84 2.64 -15.23
N GLN A 355 -6.31 2.03 -14.16
CA GLN A 355 -7.53 2.39 -13.47
C GLN A 355 -7.20 3.09 -12.15
N VAL A 356 -8.05 4.04 -11.73
CA VAL A 356 -7.92 4.65 -10.39
C VAL A 356 -7.93 3.57 -9.33
N SER A 357 -6.94 3.60 -8.46
CA SER A 357 -6.81 2.67 -7.34
C SER A 357 -8.03 2.74 -6.42
N SER A 358 -8.30 1.62 -5.78
CA SER A 358 -9.30 1.48 -4.73
C SER A 358 -8.81 0.42 -3.73
N CYS A 359 -9.69 -0.07 -2.87
CA CYS A 359 -9.38 -1.18 -1.98
C CYS A 359 -10.59 -2.13 -1.90
N ILE A 360 -10.36 -3.43 -2.02
CA ILE A 360 -11.44 -4.42 -2.02
C ILE A 360 -12.22 -4.45 -0.69
N VAL A 361 -11.57 -4.05 0.41
CA VAL A 361 -12.22 -3.94 1.73
C VAL A 361 -12.68 -2.51 2.06
N ASN A 362 -12.35 -1.53 1.21
CA ASN A 362 -12.78 -0.13 1.35
C ASN A 362 -12.94 0.52 -0.03
N PRO A 363 -14.08 0.40 -0.68
CA PRO A 363 -14.31 0.94 -2.03
C PRO A 363 -14.22 2.47 -2.09
N ARG A 364 -14.23 3.17 -0.94
CA ARG A 364 -14.07 4.63 -0.86
C ARG A 364 -12.64 5.11 -1.05
N ALA A 365 -11.64 4.22 -0.91
CA ALA A 365 -10.25 4.58 -1.15
C ALA A 365 -10.07 5.16 -2.56
N CYS A 366 -9.48 6.34 -2.66
CA CYS A 366 -9.34 7.15 -3.89
C CYS A 366 -10.68 7.65 -4.48
N HIS A 367 -11.81 7.43 -3.79
CA HIS A 367 -13.17 7.84 -4.17
C HIS A 367 -13.86 8.63 -3.05
N GLU A 368 -13.09 9.24 -2.15
CA GLU A 368 -13.57 9.95 -0.96
C GLU A 368 -14.57 11.07 -1.28
N THR A 369 -14.42 11.72 -2.45
CA THR A 369 -15.28 12.82 -2.91
C THR A 369 -16.51 12.34 -3.70
N ILE A 370 -16.56 11.05 -4.06
CA ILE A 370 -17.62 10.46 -4.89
C ILE A 370 -18.53 9.56 -4.05
N LEU A 371 -17.92 8.67 -3.26
CA LEU A 371 -18.64 7.73 -2.40
C LEU A 371 -18.79 8.32 -0.99
N VAL A 372 -19.64 9.32 -0.85
CA VAL A 372 -19.88 10.00 0.42
C VAL A 372 -21.01 9.33 1.18
N HIS A 373 -20.81 9.06 2.48
CA HIS A 373 -21.84 8.48 3.34
C HIS A 373 -22.63 9.59 4.04
N GLU A 374 -23.51 10.27 3.28
CA GLU A 374 -24.44 11.27 3.81
C GLU A 374 -25.51 10.63 4.70
N PRO A 375 -25.91 11.27 5.80
CA PRO A 375 -27.09 10.85 6.56
C PRO A 375 -28.33 10.77 5.64
N ALA A 376 -29.16 9.74 5.82
CA ALA A 376 -30.36 9.58 5.02
C ALA A 376 -31.40 10.67 5.37
N GLN A 377 -31.94 11.33 4.35
CA GLN A 377 -33.01 12.31 4.53
C GLN A 377 -34.29 11.66 5.04
N LEU A 378 -34.60 10.46 4.53
CA LEU A 378 -35.72 9.63 4.98
C LEU A 378 -35.17 8.33 5.57
N LYS A 379 -35.42 8.12 6.87
CA LYS A 379 -35.05 6.88 7.54
C LYS A 379 -36.02 5.76 7.12
N LYS A 380 -35.46 4.61 6.79
CA LYS A 380 -36.18 3.40 6.36
C LYS A 380 -35.85 2.23 7.27
N LYS A 381 -36.78 1.27 7.33
CA LYS A 381 -36.56 -0.07 7.87
C LYS A 381 -36.09 -0.99 6.74
N ILE A 382 -34.87 -1.48 6.81
CA ILE A 382 -34.22 -2.24 5.72
C ILE A 382 -33.90 -3.66 6.18
N ALA A 383 -34.32 -4.65 5.38
CA ALA A 383 -33.87 -6.02 5.51
C ALA A 383 -32.67 -6.26 4.58
N VAL A 384 -31.60 -6.85 5.10
CA VAL A 384 -30.47 -7.36 4.30
C VAL A 384 -30.44 -8.87 4.45
N VAL A 385 -30.46 -9.60 3.33
CA VAL A 385 -30.49 -11.07 3.32
C VAL A 385 -29.15 -11.62 2.87
N GLY A 386 -28.43 -12.26 3.79
CA GLY A 386 -27.11 -12.83 3.62
C GLY A 386 -26.01 -11.96 4.27
N ALA A 387 -25.26 -12.55 5.22
CA ALA A 387 -24.15 -11.91 5.93
C ALA A 387 -22.77 -12.26 5.35
N GLY A 388 -22.67 -12.40 4.02
CA GLY A 388 -21.42 -12.37 3.29
C GLY A 388 -20.90 -10.93 3.15
N PRO A 389 -19.70 -10.70 2.54
CA PRO A 389 -19.09 -9.38 2.43
C PRO A 389 -20.03 -8.29 1.88
N ALA A 390 -20.82 -8.59 0.86
CA ALA A 390 -21.76 -7.66 0.26
C ALA A 390 -22.86 -7.22 1.23
N GLY A 391 -23.48 -8.18 1.93
CA GLY A 391 -24.54 -7.89 2.90
C GLY A 391 -24.01 -7.20 4.15
N LEU A 392 -22.81 -7.55 4.62
CA LEU A 392 -22.15 -6.91 5.74
C LEU A 392 -21.87 -5.43 5.47
N GLU A 393 -21.32 -5.12 4.27
CA GLU A 393 -21.10 -3.72 3.88
C GLU A 393 -22.41 -2.96 3.70
N ALA A 394 -23.41 -3.55 3.00
CA ALA A 394 -24.71 -2.93 2.80
C ALA A 394 -25.40 -2.61 4.13
N ALA A 395 -25.42 -3.56 5.08
CA ALA A 395 -26.01 -3.37 6.39
C ALA A 395 -25.28 -2.30 7.21
N THR A 396 -23.95 -2.33 7.21
CA THR A 396 -23.10 -1.37 7.93
C THR A 396 -23.31 0.05 7.39
N VAL A 397 -23.28 0.24 6.06
CA VAL A 397 -23.42 1.56 5.44
C VAL A 397 -24.85 2.09 5.62
N ALA A 398 -25.88 1.26 5.44
CA ALA A 398 -27.27 1.66 5.65
C ALA A 398 -27.50 2.11 7.11
N ALA A 399 -27.05 1.35 8.08
CA ALA A 399 -27.14 1.69 9.51
C ALA A 399 -26.35 2.96 9.85
N LYS A 400 -25.12 3.10 9.33
CA LYS A 400 -24.30 4.31 9.49
C LYS A 400 -25.00 5.56 8.94
N ARG A 401 -25.80 5.43 7.88
CA ARG A 401 -26.60 6.53 7.30
C ARG A 401 -27.88 6.82 8.09
N GLY A 402 -28.19 6.01 9.12
CA GLY A 402 -29.30 6.24 10.05
C GLY A 402 -30.55 5.42 9.77
N HIS A 403 -30.52 4.42 8.88
CA HIS A 403 -31.59 3.46 8.68
C HIS A 403 -31.67 2.46 9.82
N SER A 404 -32.85 1.90 10.08
CA SER A 404 -33.05 0.71 10.92
C SER A 404 -32.78 -0.52 10.07
N VAL A 405 -31.80 -1.35 10.46
CA VAL A 405 -31.34 -2.47 9.62
C VAL A 405 -31.43 -3.79 10.37
N VAL A 406 -32.04 -4.79 9.72
CA VAL A 406 -32.04 -6.19 10.15
C VAL A 406 -31.24 -6.99 9.12
N LEU A 407 -30.21 -7.71 9.58
CA LEU A 407 -29.37 -8.57 8.74
C LEU A 407 -29.70 -10.04 9.04
N PHE A 408 -30.18 -10.77 8.03
CA PHE A 408 -30.51 -12.19 8.10
C PHE A 408 -29.35 -13.05 7.59
N GLU A 409 -29.03 -14.10 8.32
CA GLU A 409 -28.03 -15.11 7.90
C GLU A 409 -28.54 -16.52 8.27
N GLU A 410 -28.61 -17.42 7.29
CA GLU A 410 -29.05 -18.81 7.51
C GLU A 410 -28.07 -19.64 8.33
N LYS A 411 -26.78 -19.24 8.35
CA LYS A 411 -25.71 -19.92 9.09
C LYS A 411 -25.58 -19.36 10.51
N HIS A 412 -24.78 -20.04 11.31
CA HIS A 412 -24.48 -19.67 12.70
C HIS A 412 -23.44 -18.57 12.84
N GLU A 413 -22.80 -18.14 11.74
CA GLU A 413 -21.74 -17.11 11.74
C GLU A 413 -21.83 -16.20 10.51
N ILE A 414 -21.35 -14.96 10.65
CA ILE A 414 -21.18 -14.00 9.56
C ILE A 414 -19.94 -14.33 8.73
N GLY A 415 -19.82 -13.75 7.52
CA GLY A 415 -18.63 -13.82 6.68
C GLY A 415 -18.83 -14.56 5.36
N GLY A 416 -19.87 -15.39 5.24
CA GLY A 416 -20.18 -16.08 3.99
C GLY A 416 -18.98 -16.87 3.45
N GLN A 417 -18.59 -16.63 2.20
CA GLN A 417 -17.45 -17.32 1.58
C GLN A 417 -16.08 -16.89 2.10
N PHE A 418 -15.96 -15.77 2.82
CA PHE A 418 -14.71 -15.41 3.50
C PHE A 418 -14.32 -16.44 4.57
N ASN A 419 -15.29 -17.17 5.13
CA ASN A 419 -15.03 -18.27 6.06
C ASN A 419 -14.28 -19.44 5.40
N MET A 420 -14.44 -19.62 4.08
CA MET A 420 -13.64 -20.57 3.31
C MET A 420 -12.30 -20.00 2.89
N ALA A 421 -12.26 -18.72 2.49
CA ALA A 421 -11.02 -18.06 2.09
C ALA A 421 -9.99 -17.98 3.24
N LYS A 422 -10.44 -17.65 4.46
CA LYS A 422 -9.57 -17.49 5.65
C LYS A 422 -8.84 -18.76 6.09
N VAL A 423 -9.30 -19.95 5.68
CA VAL A 423 -8.65 -21.22 6.05
C VAL A 423 -7.62 -21.71 5.03
N ILE A 424 -7.49 -21.01 3.91
CA ILE A 424 -6.47 -21.30 2.89
C ILE A 424 -5.11 -20.79 3.44
N PRO A 425 -4.05 -21.64 3.44
CA PRO A 425 -2.74 -21.23 3.91
C PRO A 425 -2.25 -19.92 3.26
N GLY A 426 -1.82 -18.96 4.09
CA GLY A 426 -1.38 -17.63 3.68
C GLY A 426 -2.52 -16.62 3.48
N LYS A 427 -3.78 -16.97 3.77
CA LYS A 427 -4.95 -16.07 3.73
C LYS A 427 -5.63 -15.88 5.07
N GLU A 428 -4.97 -16.19 6.16
CA GLU A 428 -5.50 -16.12 7.52
C GLU A 428 -5.98 -14.69 7.88
N GLU A 429 -5.39 -13.67 7.25
CA GLU A 429 -5.79 -12.26 7.44
C GLU A 429 -7.21 -11.93 6.97
N TYR A 430 -7.83 -12.77 6.15
CA TYR A 430 -9.23 -12.60 5.77
C TYR A 430 -10.17 -12.68 6.98
N SER A 431 -9.75 -13.31 8.07
CA SER A 431 -10.45 -13.28 9.36
C SER A 431 -10.60 -11.86 9.91
N GLN A 432 -9.69 -10.95 9.60
CA GLN A 432 -9.73 -9.56 10.06
C GLN A 432 -10.88 -8.76 9.44
N THR A 433 -11.27 -9.07 8.21
CA THR A 433 -12.46 -8.47 7.59
C THR A 433 -13.74 -8.88 8.34
N ILE A 434 -13.84 -10.15 8.76
CA ILE A 434 -15.00 -10.63 9.54
C ILE A 434 -15.02 -9.96 10.91
N ARG A 435 -13.86 -9.86 11.61
CA ARG A 435 -13.72 -9.14 12.87
C ARG A 435 -14.19 -7.68 12.74
N TYR A 436 -13.74 -6.99 11.70
CA TYR A 436 -14.12 -5.60 11.43
C TYR A 436 -15.65 -5.45 11.31
N TYR A 437 -16.30 -6.27 10.49
CA TYR A 437 -17.76 -6.18 10.32
C TYR A 437 -18.52 -6.56 11.59
N ASP A 438 -18.08 -7.55 12.37
CA ASP A 438 -18.68 -7.86 13.66
C ASP A 438 -18.70 -6.62 14.59
N SER A 439 -17.58 -5.90 14.64
CA SER A 439 -17.47 -4.64 15.40
C SER A 439 -18.37 -3.55 14.82
N MET A 440 -18.44 -3.42 13.48
CA MET A 440 -19.24 -2.37 12.84
C MET A 440 -20.75 -2.61 12.97
N LEU A 441 -21.21 -3.86 12.87
CA LEU A 441 -22.62 -4.19 13.08
C LEU A 441 -23.09 -3.79 14.49
N LYS A 442 -22.27 -4.11 15.51
CA LYS A 442 -22.52 -3.72 16.90
C LYS A 442 -22.51 -2.20 17.08
N LYS A 443 -21.49 -1.54 16.53
CA LYS A 443 -21.32 -0.08 16.62
C LYS A 443 -22.51 0.70 16.05
N TYR A 444 -23.06 0.26 14.93
CA TYR A 444 -24.18 0.95 14.26
C TYR A 444 -25.54 0.38 14.60
N GLY A 445 -25.62 -0.58 15.54
CA GLY A 445 -26.89 -1.13 16.04
C GLY A 445 -27.67 -1.93 15.00
N VAL A 446 -26.97 -2.66 14.14
CA VAL A 446 -27.62 -3.59 13.20
C VAL A 446 -28.17 -4.78 13.96
N GLU A 447 -29.46 -5.10 13.80
CA GLU A 447 -30.06 -6.31 14.33
C GLU A 447 -29.59 -7.51 13.50
N LEU A 448 -28.74 -8.37 14.08
CA LEU A 448 -28.20 -9.56 13.41
C LEU A 448 -29.01 -10.79 13.83
N ARG A 449 -29.63 -11.47 12.83
CA ARG A 449 -30.38 -12.72 13.00
C ARG A 449 -29.64 -13.88 12.35
N LEU A 450 -28.80 -14.57 13.13
CA LEU A 450 -28.11 -15.81 12.72
C LEU A 450 -29.07 -17.00 12.79
N ASN A 451 -28.69 -18.11 12.13
CA ASN A 451 -29.50 -19.34 12.01
C ASN A 451 -30.93 -19.07 11.53
N THR A 452 -31.10 -18.01 10.73
CA THR A 452 -32.41 -17.52 10.30
C THR A 452 -32.43 -17.37 8.79
N ARG A 453 -33.11 -18.29 8.12
CA ARG A 453 -33.38 -18.17 6.69
C ARG A 453 -34.52 -17.13 6.51
N ALA A 454 -34.25 -16.12 5.70
CA ALA A 454 -35.26 -15.11 5.39
C ALA A 454 -36.28 -15.70 4.39
N GLU A 455 -37.50 -15.86 4.83
CA GLU A 455 -38.63 -16.33 4.01
C GLU A 455 -39.46 -15.14 3.56
N GLU A 456 -40.04 -15.20 2.35
CA GLU A 456 -40.85 -14.13 1.77
C GLU A 456 -42.01 -13.70 2.71
N ALA A 457 -42.70 -14.68 3.29
CA ALA A 457 -43.81 -14.41 4.23
C ALA A 457 -43.35 -13.61 5.47
N THR A 458 -42.16 -13.89 6.01
CA THR A 458 -41.57 -13.15 7.14
C THR A 458 -41.22 -11.73 6.74
N LEU A 459 -40.58 -11.55 5.58
CA LEU A 459 -40.19 -10.22 5.09
C LEU A 459 -41.39 -9.33 4.83
N ILE A 460 -42.47 -9.89 4.28
CA ILE A 460 -43.74 -9.17 4.06
C ILE A 460 -44.41 -8.82 5.39
N ALA A 461 -44.49 -9.78 6.32
CA ALA A 461 -45.18 -9.59 7.61
C ALA A 461 -44.45 -8.54 8.49
N GLU A 462 -43.14 -8.44 8.40
CA GLU A 462 -42.34 -7.45 9.15
C GLU A 462 -42.32 -6.06 8.50
N ALA A 463 -42.93 -5.88 7.32
CA ALA A 463 -43.13 -4.61 6.63
C ALA A 463 -41.84 -3.76 6.50
N TYR A 464 -40.84 -4.30 5.83
CA TYR A 464 -39.63 -3.56 5.46
C TYR A 464 -39.91 -2.59 4.31
N ASP A 465 -39.33 -1.38 4.40
CA ASP A 465 -39.40 -0.39 3.31
C ASP A 465 -38.57 -0.81 2.09
N GLU A 466 -37.43 -1.50 2.36
CA GLU A 466 -36.52 -1.99 1.31
C GLU A 466 -35.93 -3.34 1.72
N ILE A 467 -35.67 -4.19 0.73
CA ILE A 467 -35.01 -5.49 0.91
C ILE A 467 -33.79 -5.56 0.01
N ILE A 468 -32.62 -5.82 0.59
CA ILE A 468 -31.34 -6.00 -0.13
C ILE A 468 -31.00 -7.48 -0.14
N LEU A 469 -30.98 -8.09 -1.32
CA LEU A 469 -30.60 -9.50 -1.50
C LEU A 469 -29.08 -9.60 -1.73
N ALA A 470 -28.36 -10.21 -0.78
CA ALA A 470 -26.92 -10.44 -0.80
C ALA A 470 -26.58 -11.92 -0.53
N THR A 471 -27.36 -12.84 -1.10
CA THR A 471 -27.33 -14.28 -0.81
C THR A 471 -26.11 -15.01 -1.36
N GLY A 472 -25.27 -14.34 -2.16
CA GLY A 472 -24.02 -14.90 -2.69
C GLY A 472 -24.25 -15.90 -3.82
N VAL A 473 -23.30 -16.84 -3.93
CA VAL A 473 -23.30 -17.88 -4.98
C VAL A 473 -23.09 -19.27 -4.35
N THR A 474 -23.58 -20.29 -5.05
CA THR A 474 -23.38 -21.70 -4.72
C THR A 474 -22.43 -22.36 -5.73
N PRO A 475 -21.73 -23.45 -5.37
CA PRO A 475 -20.95 -24.21 -6.32
C PRO A 475 -21.77 -24.68 -7.51
N ARG A 476 -21.23 -24.55 -8.72
CA ARG A 476 -21.87 -25.08 -9.93
C ARG A 476 -21.80 -26.60 -9.94
N THR A 477 -22.92 -27.25 -10.21
CA THR A 477 -22.97 -28.67 -10.50
C THR A 477 -22.44 -28.91 -11.91
N LEU A 478 -21.52 -29.86 -12.07
CA LEU A 478 -20.97 -30.26 -13.37
C LEU A 478 -21.79 -31.42 -13.95
N ASP A 479 -22.09 -31.34 -15.24
CA ASP A 479 -22.75 -32.43 -15.98
C ASP A 479 -21.67 -33.38 -16.54
N ILE A 480 -21.14 -34.23 -15.67
CA ILE A 480 -20.16 -35.24 -16.00
C ILE A 480 -20.49 -36.57 -15.31
N ASP A 481 -20.23 -37.68 -15.99
CA ASP A 481 -20.45 -39.00 -15.43
C ASP A 481 -19.71 -39.21 -14.10
N GLY A 482 -20.40 -39.71 -13.11
CA GLY A 482 -19.83 -39.95 -11.79
C GLY A 482 -19.79 -38.73 -10.85
N PHE A 483 -20.31 -37.58 -11.23
CA PHE A 483 -20.32 -36.39 -10.38
C PHE A 483 -21.01 -36.62 -9.02
N ASN A 484 -22.06 -37.41 -9.01
CA ASN A 484 -22.83 -37.76 -7.79
C ASN A 484 -22.22 -38.93 -6.98
N HIS A 485 -21.02 -39.41 -7.34
CA HIS A 485 -20.38 -40.49 -6.60
C HIS A 485 -19.97 -40.00 -5.18
N PRO A 486 -20.13 -40.82 -4.11
CA PRO A 486 -19.83 -40.40 -2.73
C PRO A 486 -18.37 -39.96 -2.47
N LYS A 487 -17.44 -40.27 -3.35
CA LYS A 487 -16.04 -39.79 -3.30
C LYS A 487 -15.86 -38.37 -3.87
N VAL A 488 -16.85 -37.83 -4.57
CA VAL A 488 -16.79 -36.48 -5.11
C VAL A 488 -17.14 -35.49 -4.00
N MET A 489 -16.32 -34.50 -3.85
CA MET A 489 -16.51 -33.41 -2.86
C MET A 489 -16.34 -32.06 -3.56
N ASP A 490 -17.17 -31.10 -3.23
CA ASP A 490 -16.97 -29.72 -3.65
C ASP A 490 -16.02 -28.96 -2.69
N TYR A 491 -15.63 -27.74 -3.07
CA TYR A 491 -14.72 -26.95 -2.24
C TYR A 491 -15.36 -26.55 -0.89
N VAL A 492 -16.67 -26.45 -0.79
CA VAL A 492 -17.40 -26.16 0.46
C VAL A 492 -17.27 -27.32 1.43
N ASP A 493 -17.38 -28.57 0.92
CA ASP A 493 -17.20 -29.77 1.73
C ASP A 493 -15.81 -29.81 2.38
N VAL A 494 -14.77 -29.43 1.63
CA VAL A 494 -13.38 -29.45 2.12
C VAL A 494 -13.07 -28.25 3.02
N LEU A 495 -13.35 -27.02 2.55
CA LEU A 495 -12.89 -25.80 3.22
C LEU A 495 -13.81 -25.36 4.38
N TYR A 496 -15.13 -25.56 4.25
CA TYR A 496 -16.10 -25.16 5.28
C TYR A 496 -16.50 -26.32 6.19
N LYS A 497 -16.93 -27.45 5.60
CA LYS A 497 -17.37 -28.62 6.36
C LYS A 497 -16.21 -29.49 6.86
N LYS A 498 -14.96 -29.15 6.48
CA LYS A 498 -13.72 -29.83 6.91
C LYS A 498 -13.71 -31.34 6.68
N LYS A 499 -14.35 -31.81 5.59
CA LYS A 499 -14.30 -33.22 5.19
C LYS A 499 -12.86 -33.62 4.83
N THR A 500 -12.43 -34.75 5.33
CA THR A 500 -11.09 -35.26 5.06
C THR A 500 -10.99 -35.78 3.62
N VAL A 501 -9.97 -35.35 2.89
CA VAL A 501 -9.60 -35.88 1.58
C VAL A 501 -8.58 -37.01 1.73
N GLY A 502 -8.59 -37.97 0.80
CA GLY A 502 -7.63 -39.07 0.79
C GLY A 502 -6.24 -38.66 0.31
N ASN A 503 -5.28 -39.60 0.38
CA ASN A 503 -3.89 -39.37 -0.03
C ASN A 503 -3.70 -39.17 -1.55
N LYS A 504 -4.67 -39.62 -2.37
CA LYS A 504 -4.66 -39.42 -3.83
C LYS A 504 -5.92 -38.65 -4.21
N VAL A 505 -5.75 -37.43 -4.72
CA VAL A 505 -6.84 -36.50 -5.05
C VAL A 505 -6.71 -36.06 -6.50
N ALA A 506 -7.81 -36.16 -7.25
CA ALA A 506 -7.95 -35.53 -8.54
C ALA A 506 -8.76 -34.24 -8.35
N ILE A 507 -8.24 -33.08 -8.83
CA ILE A 507 -8.92 -31.79 -8.74
C ILE A 507 -9.41 -31.41 -10.13
N ILE A 508 -10.71 -31.18 -10.25
CA ILE A 508 -11.35 -30.72 -11.49
C ILE A 508 -11.67 -29.24 -11.35
N ALA A 509 -11.01 -28.39 -12.13
CA ALA A 509 -11.18 -26.93 -12.11
C ALA A 509 -11.16 -26.34 -13.52
N VAL A 510 -11.59 -25.09 -13.65
CA VAL A 510 -11.73 -24.42 -14.95
C VAL A 510 -10.39 -24.00 -15.58
N SER A 511 -9.32 -23.91 -14.80
CA SER A 511 -7.99 -23.57 -15.33
C SER A 511 -6.86 -24.21 -14.52
N TYR A 512 -5.74 -24.45 -15.20
CA TYR A 512 -4.50 -24.94 -14.60
C TYR A 512 -3.92 -23.96 -13.55
N THR A 513 -4.08 -22.66 -13.75
CA THR A 513 -3.61 -21.63 -12.82
C THR A 513 -4.23 -21.79 -11.43
N HIS A 514 -5.50 -22.17 -11.34
CA HIS A 514 -6.16 -22.40 -10.07
C HIS A 514 -5.65 -23.66 -9.35
N LEU A 515 -5.11 -24.61 -10.10
CA LEU A 515 -4.55 -25.87 -9.56
C LEU A 515 -3.10 -25.72 -9.09
N THR A 516 -2.33 -24.80 -9.68
CA THR A 516 -0.87 -24.74 -9.47
C THR A 516 -0.44 -23.74 -8.40
N LEU A 517 -1.25 -22.76 -8.06
CA LEU A 517 -0.90 -21.77 -7.02
C LEU A 517 -0.68 -22.40 -5.63
N PRO A 518 -1.47 -23.39 -5.17
CA PRO A 518 -1.21 -24.08 -3.90
C PRO A 518 -0.09 -25.12 -3.95
N THR A 519 0.17 -25.74 -5.11
CA THR A 519 1.05 -26.94 -5.20
C THR A 519 2.53 -26.63 -5.42
N LYS A 520 2.89 -25.41 -5.81
CA LYS A 520 4.31 -25.00 -5.96
C LYS A 520 5.01 -24.63 -4.66
N ARG A 521 4.43 -24.98 -3.51
CA ARG A 521 4.92 -24.60 -2.18
C ARG A 521 5.07 -25.73 -1.18
N ILE A 522 5.11 -26.94 -1.65
CA ILE A 522 5.52 -28.07 -0.83
C ILE A 522 6.94 -28.49 -1.23
#